data_64be59da45bc69e5af30e185778f498d
#
_entry.id   64be59da45bc69e5af30e185778f498d
#
_cell.length_a   1.000
_cell.length_b   1.000
_cell.length_c   1.000
_cell.angle_alpha   90.00
_cell.angle_beta   90.00
_cell.angle_gamma   90.00
#
_symmetry.space_group_name_H-M   'P 1'
#
loop_
_entity.id
_entity.type
_entity.pdbx_description
1 polymer ?
#
loop_
_entity_poly.entity_id
_entity_poly.type
_entity_poly.pdbx_seq_one_letter_code
_entity_poly.pdbx_strand_id
1 'polypeptide(L)'
;MTDRISGSAFKQMIAFGAACVAQQKQAINDLNVFPVPDGDTGTNMSLTIQTAVNELKKSEPATVGEAAKITAGALLRGARGNSGVILSLLFRGISKSAKGLVEMDGPALAAAMGEGVATAYGAVMKPAEGTVLTVSRLAAARAAQAAQENPSAEYVLEQAILAGQETLAQTIDMNPVLKKAGVVDAGGKGYLIILDGMLRALRGEELPQVEEDEKAQDKADFGALSLEDITFTYDTVFIVRKKEGVSIEPFRAYLDGIGDSLVIGEDDEAFKVHVHTDIPGQALTEAAKYGTLELAKIENMRTQAEELAAGKQAQSTDDLDAVEEELEAMEGGVAAPEKRYGFLAVCAGAGLAATFRDLGVDRIVSGGQTMNPSTQAILQEVNRTPSQVVFVLPNNKNIIMAAQQCVGLTEKEVIVVPTNTVPQGISAMMAVDPEEADPQVILAAMTEAAENVVTAQVTYAARNSDFDGFAISAGDYLALTDGKLFGTDQKLETLLDQLAALAADKGAEFITVFYGDGVTQEDAQRAEQRFADACPEAEVSLLPGGQPVYYYIISIE
;
A
#
# COMPACT_ATOMS: atom_id res chain seq x y z
N MET A 1 12.86 -34.73 13.43
CA MET A 1 11.62 -34.49 12.71
C MET A 1 10.56 -34.06 13.71
N THR A 2 9.88 -32.98 13.43
CA THR A 2 8.80 -32.45 14.29
C THR A 2 7.51 -33.18 13.98
N ASP A 3 7.01 -33.95 14.94
CA ASP A 3 5.86 -34.83 14.72
C ASP A 3 4.54 -34.09 14.76
N ARG A 4 4.44 -32.96 15.49
CA ARG A 4 3.19 -32.20 15.72
C ARG A 4 3.40 -30.70 15.68
N ILE A 5 2.40 -29.99 15.24
CA ILE A 5 2.30 -28.55 15.15
C ILE A 5 1.43 -28.03 16.29
N SER A 6 1.99 -27.29 17.24
CA SER A 6 1.27 -26.57 18.29
C SER A 6 0.76 -25.21 17.78
N GLY A 7 -0.05 -24.49 18.57
CA GLY A 7 -0.47 -23.14 18.24
C GLY A 7 0.69 -22.17 18.06
N SER A 8 1.69 -22.22 18.96
CA SER A 8 2.89 -21.40 18.84
C SER A 8 3.77 -21.76 17.65
N ALA A 9 3.89 -23.06 17.32
CA ALA A 9 4.61 -23.50 16.13
C ALA A 9 3.92 -23.02 14.86
N PHE A 10 2.58 -23.10 14.78
CA PHE A 10 1.81 -22.59 13.65
C PHE A 10 2.00 -21.08 13.46
N LYS A 11 1.96 -20.29 14.57
CA LYS A 11 2.25 -18.86 14.54
C LYS A 11 3.63 -18.57 13.95
N GLN A 12 4.67 -19.32 14.34
CA GLN A 12 6.02 -19.20 13.78
C GLN A 12 6.06 -19.58 12.30
N MET A 13 5.36 -20.65 11.90
CA MET A 13 5.28 -21.10 10.52
C MET A 13 4.70 -20.00 9.61
N ILE A 14 3.65 -19.31 10.04
CA ILE A 14 3.07 -18.20 9.28
C ILE A 14 4.05 -17.03 9.16
N ALA A 15 4.76 -16.68 10.25
CA ALA A 15 5.77 -15.62 10.22
C ALA A 15 6.93 -15.93 9.25
N PHE A 16 7.39 -17.17 9.22
CA PHE A 16 8.44 -17.62 8.27
C PHE A 16 7.94 -17.60 6.82
N GLY A 17 6.74 -18.11 6.57
CA GLY A 17 6.13 -18.08 5.25
C GLY A 17 6.03 -16.65 4.72
N ALA A 18 5.61 -15.71 5.57
CA ALA A 18 5.52 -14.29 5.23
C ALA A 18 6.89 -13.70 4.90
N ALA A 19 7.91 -13.96 5.73
CA ALA A 19 9.28 -13.47 5.50
C ALA A 19 9.86 -14.00 4.18
N CYS A 20 9.67 -15.30 3.88
CA CYS A 20 10.15 -15.91 2.64
C CYS A 20 9.50 -15.32 1.39
N VAL A 21 8.19 -15.06 1.43
CA VAL A 21 7.49 -14.41 0.30
C VAL A 21 7.93 -12.96 0.14
N ALA A 22 8.10 -12.22 1.24
CA ALA A 22 8.56 -10.85 1.20
C ALA A 22 9.94 -10.72 0.54
N GLN A 23 10.88 -11.62 0.85
CA GLN A 23 12.20 -11.65 0.22
C GLN A 23 12.14 -11.93 -1.30
N GLN A 24 11.21 -12.76 -1.74
CA GLN A 24 11.10 -13.18 -3.15
C GLN A 24 9.95 -12.50 -3.88
N LYS A 25 9.40 -11.43 -3.31
CA LYS A 25 8.25 -10.69 -3.85
C LYS A 25 8.44 -10.30 -5.32
N GLN A 26 9.58 -9.70 -5.65
CA GLN A 26 9.88 -9.27 -7.01
C GLN A 26 10.04 -10.45 -7.97
N ALA A 27 10.68 -11.53 -7.54
CA ALA A 27 10.83 -12.73 -8.37
C ALA A 27 9.48 -13.41 -8.68
N ILE A 28 8.48 -13.29 -7.79
CA ILE A 28 7.12 -13.75 -8.04
C ILE A 28 6.38 -12.78 -8.97
N ASN A 29 6.54 -11.47 -8.78
CA ASN A 29 5.94 -10.46 -9.65
C ASN A 29 6.40 -10.59 -11.10
N ASP A 30 7.69 -10.86 -11.32
CA ASP A 30 8.29 -11.05 -12.65
C ASP A 30 7.71 -12.27 -13.41
N LEU A 31 7.02 -13.19 -12.74
CA LEU A 31 6.33 -14.35 -13.33
C LEU A 31 4.84 -14.10 -13.62
N ASN A 32 4.29 -12.99 -13.16
CA ASN A 32 2.84 -12.76 -13.17
C ASN A 32 2.32 -12.35 -14.56
N VAL A 33 1.81 -13.33 -15.30
CA VAL A 33 1.24 -13.14 -16.64
C VAL A 33 -0.20 -13.66 -16.77
N PHE A 34 -0.75 -14.28 -15.72
CA PHE A 34 -2.08 -14.90 -15.74
C PHE A 34 -2.77 -14.74 -14.35
N PRO A 35 -4.06 -14.40 -14.28
CA PRO A 35 -5.00 -14.17 -15.39
C PRO A 35 -4.77 -12.86 -16.13
N VAL A 36 -4.08 -11.90 -15.54
CA VAL A 36 -3.71 -10.59 -16.09
C VAL A 36 -2.22 -10.36 -15.86
N PRO A 37 -1.48 -9.79 -16.82
CA PRO A 37 -0.06 -9.48 -16.67
C PRO A 37 0.16 -8.13 -15.96
N ASP A 38 -0.29 -8.01 -14.70
CA ASP A 38 -0.19 -6.79 -13.88
C ASP A 38 1.08 -6.75 -13.01
N GLY A 39 1.79 -7.89 -12.87
CA GLY A 39 3.08 -7.96 -12.19
C GLY A 39 2.99 -7.77 -10.66
N ASP A 40 1.87 -8.07 -10.04
CA ASP A 40 1.59 -7.77 -8.64
C ASP A 40 1.37 -8.99 -7.73
N THR A 41 1.36 -10.22 -8.28
CA THR A 41 1.08 -11.47 -7.51
C THR A 41 1.94 -11.60 -6.26
N GLY A 42 3.24 -11.33 -6.34
CA GLY A 42 4.15 -11.42 -5.19
C GLY A 42 3.84 -10.38 -4.14
N THR A 43 3.52 -9.16 -4.55
CA THR A 43 3.09 -8.07 -3.68
C THR A 43 1.79 -8.45 -2.98
N ASN A 44 0.78 -8.87 -3.72
CA ASN A 44 -0.53 -9.27 -3.18
C ASN A 44 -0.43 -10.42 -2.18
N MET A 45 0.35 -11.45 -2.47
CA MET A 45 0.54 -12.57 -1.54
C MET A 45 1.33 -12.18 -0.30
N SER A 46 2.36 -11.34 -0.44
CA SER A 46 3.18 -10.83 0.67
C SER A 46 2.34 -10.00 1.63
N LEU A 47 1.60 -9.03 1.12
CA LEU A 47 0.73 -8.17 1.93
C LEU A 47 -0.39 -8.98 2.58
N THR A 48 -1.01 -9.90 1.84
CA THR A 48 -2.07 -10.78 2.38
C THR A 48 -1.59 -11.59 3.57
N ILE A 49 -0.42 -12.27 3.47
CA ILE A 49 0.07 -13.10 4.59
C ILE A 49 0.59 -12.25 5.76
N GLN A 50 1.06 -11.02 5.48
CA GLN A 50 1.52 -10.10 6.52
C GLN A 50 0.39 -9.70 7.47
N THR A 51 -0.86 -9.58 7.00
CA THR A 51 -2.02 -9.31 7.87
C THR A 51 -2.21 -10.41 8.92
N ALA A 52 -2.01 -11.67 8.53
CA ALA A 52 -2.07 -12.78 9.49
C ALA A 52 -0.93 -12.73 10.52
N VAL A 53 0.28 -12.33 10.11
CA VAL A 53 1.40 -12.14 11.04
C VAL A 53 1.09 -11.05 12.07
N ASN A 54 0.51 -9.93 11.62
CA ASN A 54 0.17 -8.80 12.48
C ASN A 54 -0.89 -9.21 13.51
N GLU A 55 -1.94 -9.92 13.10
CA GLU A 55 -2.96 -10.41 14.02
C GLU A 55 -2.43 -11.46 15.01
N LEU A 56 -1.59 -12.39 14.53
CA LEU A 56 -0.97 -13.39 15.40
C LEU A 56 0.03 -12.79 16.40
N LYS A 57 0.65 -11.65 16.10
CA LYS A 57 1.50 -10.91 17.07
C LYS A 57 0.70 -10.36 18.25
N LYS A 58 -0.57 -9.99 18.04
CA LYS A 58 -1.47 -9.46 19.07
C LYS A 58 -1.99 -10.56 20.02
N SER A 59 -1.73 -11.83 19.72
CA SER A 59 -2.31 -12.99 20.43
C SER A 59 -1.27 -14.08 20.73
N GLU A 60 -1.55 -14.89 21.75
CA GLU A 60 -0.78 -16.10 22.06
C GLU A 60 -1.73 -17.31 22.00
N PRO A 61 -1.94 -17.87 20.79
CA PRO A 61 -2.89 -18.96 20.62
C PRO A 61 -2.44 -20.22 21.36
N ALA A 62 -3.29 -20.72 22.25
CA ALA A 62 -3.01 -21.91 23.05
C ALA A 62 -3.07 -23.20 22.21
N THR A 63 -3.84 -23.17 21.10
CA THR A 63 -4.08 -24.34 20.25
C THR A 63 -3.82 -24.02 18.78
N VAL A 64 -3.53 -25.06 17.98
CA VAL A 64 -3.38 -24.91 16.53
C VAL A 64 -4.70 -24.48 15.88
N GLY A 65 -5.84 -24.90 16.42
CA GLY A 65 -7.15 -24.49 15.93
C GLY A 65 -7.41 -22.99 16.10
N GLU A 66 -6.99 -22.41 17.23
CA GLU A 66 -7.06 -20.95 17.47
C GLU A 66 -6.12 -20.19 16.52
N ALA A 67 -4.86 -20.63 16.40
CA ALA A 67 -3.90 -20.01 15.49
C ALA A 67 -4.39 -20.02 14.04
N ALA A 68 -4.92 -21.15 13.57
CA ALA A 68 -5.47 -21.28 12.23
C ALA A 68 -6.73 -20.42 12.03
N LYS A 69 -7.58 -20.26 13.05
CA LYS A 69 -8.77 -19.39 12.99
C LYS A 69 -8.38 -17.92 12.86
N ILE A 70 -7.43 -17.45 13.67
CA ILE A 70 -6.91 -16.07 13.60
C ILE A 70 -6.30 -15.82 12.22
N THR A 71 -5.44 -16.74 11.74
CA THR A 71 -4.81 -16.66 10.42
C THR A 71 -5.84 -16.55 9.31
N ALA A 72 -6.84 -17.45 9.27
CA ALA A 72 -7.85 -17.45 8.21
C ALA A 72 -8.70 -16.17 8.19
N GLY A 73 -9.09 -15.65 9.37
CA GLY A 73 -9.85 -14.42 9.48
C GLY A 73 -9.04 -13.20 9.02
N ALA A 74 -7.77 -13.11 9.39
CA ALA A 74 -6.89 -12.04 8.96
C ALA A 74 -6.62 -12.09 7.45
N LEU A 75 -6.31 -13.28 6.91
CA LEU A 75 -6.10 -13.45 5.47
C LEU A 75 -7.34 -13.09 4.65
N LEU A 76 -8.55 -13.41 5.12
CA LEU A 76 -9.77 -13.06 4.41
C LEU A 76 -9.94 -11.54 4.30
N ARG A 77 -9.76 -10.83 5.42
CA ARG A 77 -9.84 -9.35 5.45
C ARG A 77 -8.74 -8.71 4.60
N GLY A 78 -7.51 -9.15 4.80
CA GLY A 78 -6.33 -8.61 4.11
C GLY A 78 -6.05 -9.21 2.72
N ALA A 79 -6.92 -10.05 2.16
CA ALA A 79 -6.68 -10.67 0.86
C ALA A 79 -6.68 -9.64 -0.27
N ARG A 80 -5.63 -9.68 -1.11
CA ARG A 80 -5.42 -8.77 -2.24
C ARG A 80 -5.31 -9.54 -3.55
N GLY A 81 -5.93 -9.04 -4.60
CA GLY A 81 -5.97 -9.68 -5.91
C GLY A 81 -6.51 -11.12 -5.87
N ASN A 82 -6.54 -11.78 -7.02
CA ASN A 82 -6.95 -13.20 -7.13
C ASN A 82 -6.07 -14.12 -6.28
N SER A 83 -4.75 -13.87 -6.29
CA SER A 83 -3.77 -14.72 -5.60
C SER A 83 -3.93 -14.65 -4.07
N GLY A 84 -4.15 -13.45 -3.52
CA GLY A 84 -4.43 -13.28 -2.09
C GLY A 84 -5.77 -13.88 -1.67
N VAL A 85 -6.83 -13.72 -2.48
CA VAL A 85 -8.13 -14.34 -2.19
C VAL A 85 -8.03 -15.88 -2.20
N ILE A 86 -7.35 -16.47 -3.20
CA ILE A 86 -7.15 -17.92 -3.24
C ILE A 86 -6.32 -18.39 -2.04
N LEU A 87 -5.25 -17.65 -1.68
CA LEU A 87 -4.46 -17.95 -0.49
C LEU A 87 -5.33 -17.95 0.78
N SER A 88 -6.19 -16.94 0.95
CA SER A 88 -7.11 -16.86 2.09
C SER A 88 -8.08 -18.06 2.15
N LEU A 89 -8.56 -18.53 1.02
CA LEU A 89 -9.45 -19.68 0.91
C LEU A 89 -8.74 -21.00 1.27
N LEU A 90 -7.48 -21.17 0.85
CA LEU A 90 -6.68 -22.34 1.23
C LEU A 90 -6.50 -22.39 2.76
N PHE A 91 -6.14 -21.28 3.39
CA PHE A 91 -6.01 -21.22 4.85
C PHE A 91 -7.35 -21.28 5.59
N ARG A 92 -8.43 -20.83 4.98
CA ARG A 92 -9.79 -21.00 5.53
C ARG A 92 -10.16 -22.47 5.67
N GLY A 93 -9.90 -23.28 4.64
CA GLY A 93 -10.13 -24.72 4.73
C GLY A 93 -9.23 -25.40 5.76
N ILE A 94 -7.96 -24.96 5.86
CA ILE A 94 -7.04 -25.41 6.92
C ILE A 94 -7.65 -25.10 8.30
N SER A 95 -8.13 -23.89 8.52
CA SER A 95 -8.77 -23.48 9.79
C SER A 95 -10.01 -24.30 10.12
N LYS A 96 -10.85 -24.57 9.11
CA LYS A 96 -12.05 -25.38 9.27
C LYS A 96 -11.72 -26.81 9.72
N SER A 97 -10.71 -27.43 9.10
CA SER A 97 -10.22 -28.76 9.47
C SER A 97 -9.52 -28.78 10.83
N ALA A 98 -8.81 -27.70 11.19
CA ALA A 98 -8.10 -27.59 12.47
C ALA A 98 -9.01 -27.26 13.66
N LYS A 99 -10.30 -27.00 13.45
CA LYS A 99 -11.23 -26.58 14.51
C LYS A 99 -11.26 -27.60 15.66
N GLY A 100 -10.94 -27.13 16.86
CA GLY A 100 -10.93 -27.94 18.09
C GLY A 100 -9.66 -28.77 18.31
N LEU A 101 -8.68 -28.74 17.39
CA LEU A 101 -7.41 -29.42 17.58
C LEU A 101 -6.50 -28.59 18.49
N VAL A 102 -5.90 -29.24 19.48
CA VAL A 102 -4.85 -28.66 20.33
C VAL A 102 -3.54 -28.63 19.55
N GLU A 103 -3.19 -29.74 18.90
CA GLU A 103 -2.02 -29.91 18.05
C GLU A 103 -2.42 -30.62 16.75
N MET A 104 -1.61 -30.47 15.70
CA MET A 104 -1.85 -31.07 14.38
C MET A 104 -0.66 -31.97 14.04
N ASP A 105 -0.92 -33.26 13.83
CA ASP A 105 0.03 -34.24 13.31
C ASP A 105 0.01 -34.30 11.78
N GLY A 106 0.81 -35.17 11.17
CA GLY A 106 0.88 -35.31 9.71
C GLY A 106 -0.45 -35.66 9.06
N PRO A 107 -1.22 -36.67 9.54
CA PRO A 107 -2.56 -36.95 9.03
C PRO A 107 -3.54 -35.79 9.12
N ALA A 108 -3.54 -35.05 10.25
CA ALA A 108 -4.39 -33.88 10.41
C ALA A 108 -3.96 -32.72 9.48
N LEU A 109 -2.66 -32.51 9.28
CA LEU A 109 -2.14 -31.54 8.32
C LEU A 109 -2.55 -31.88 6.89
N ALA A 110 -2.40 -33.14 6.48
CA ALA A 110 -2.82 -33.60 5.16
C ALA A 110 -4.33 -33.39 4.91
N ALA A 111 -5.15 -33.72 5.92
CA ALA A 111 -6.60 -33.47 5.86
C ALA A 111 -6.91 -31.96 5.76
N ALA A 112 -6.19 -31.13 6.51
CA ALA A 112 -6.35 -29.68 6.50
C ALA A 112 -5.95 -29.08 5.13
N MET A 113 -4.85 -29.51 4.52
CA MET A 113 -4.48 -29.11 3.16
C MET A 113 -5.55 -29.53 2.13
N GLY A 114 -6.10 -30.74 2.25
CA GLY A 114 -7.19 -31.21 1.38
C GLY A 114 -8.45 -30.36 1.50
N GLU A 115 -8.87 -29.99 2.72
CA GLU A 115 -10.03 -29.12 2.95
C GLU A 115 -9.74 -27.68 2.44
N GLY A 116 -8.49 -27.21 2.53
CA GLY A 116 -8.06 -25.97 1.91
C GLY A 116 -8.31 -25.95 0.40
N VAL A 117 -7.87 -26.99 -0.28
CA VAL A 117 -8.08 -27.17 -1.72
C VAL A 117 -9.57 -27.24 -2.06
N ALA A 118 -10.35 -28.03 -1.33
CA ALA A 118 -11.79 -28.14 -1.56
C ALA A 118 -12.50 -26.79 -1.40
N THR A 119 -12.11 -26.00 -0.38
CA THR A 119 -12.65 -24.66 -0.14
C THR A 119 -12.29 -23.71 -1.29
N ALA A 120 -11.04 -23.69 -1.76
CA ALA A 120 -10.60 -22.83 -2.85
C ALA A 120 -11.30 -23.18 -4.18
N TYR A 121 -11.34 -24.45 -4.57
CA TYR A 121 -12.04 -24.89 -5.79
C TYR A 121 -13.55 -24.61 -5.75
N GLY A 122 -14.19 -24.73 -4.57
CA GLY A 122 -15.61 -24.43 -4.41
C GLY A 122 -15.94 -22.94 -4.52
N ALA A 123 -14.97 -22.05 -4.27
CA ALA A 123 -15.16 -20.59 -4.32
C ALA A 123 -14.86 -19.99 -5.69
N VAL A 124 -13.99 -20.62 -6.49
CA VAL A 124 -13.64 -20.17 -7.84
C VAL A 124 -14.65 -20.73 -8.84
N MET A 125 -15.35 -19.86 -9.56
CA MET A 125 -16.41 -20.26 -10.50
C MET A 125 -15.89 -21.07 -11.69
N LYS A 126 -14.74 -20.69 -12.24
CA LYS A 126 -14.10 -21.33 -13.40
C LYS A 126 -12.63 -21.64 -13.07
N PRO A 127 -12.36 -22.72 -12.30
CA PRO A 127 -10.99 -23.07 -11.94
C PRO A 127 -10.15 -23.35 -13.18
N ALA A 128 -9.02 -22.63 -13.32
CA ALA A 128 -8.06 -22.86 -14.40
C ALA A 128 -6.97 -23.84 -13.93
N GLU A 129 -6.71 -24.88 -14.74
CA GLU A 129 -5.57 -25.77 -14.50
C GLU A 129 -4.24 -25.09 -14.88
N GLY A 130 -3.15 -25.55 -14.28
CA GLY A 130 -1.84 -24.94 -14.41
C GLY A 130 -1.68 -23.65 -13.58
N THR A 131 -2.44 -23.52 -12.49
CA THR A 131 -2.40 -22.38 -11.57
C THR A 131 -2.10 -22.85 -10.14
N VAL A 132 -2.07 -21.91 -9.18
CA VAL A 132 -1.95 -22.19 -7.74
C VAL A 132 -2.96 -23.24 -7.28
N LEU A 133 -4.14 -23.33 -7.90
CA LEU A 133 -5.14 -24.34 -7.60
C LEU A 133 -4.65 -25.75 -7.94
N THR A 134 -4.02 -25.93 -9.10
CA THR A 134 -3.43 -27.22 -9.50
C THR A 134 -2.26 -27.59 -8.61
N VAL A 135 -1.37 -26.64 -8.33
CA VAL A 135 -0.20 -26.84 -7.45
C VAL A 135 -0.63 -27.24 -6.05
N SER A 136 -1.58 -26.51 -5.45
CA SER A 136 -2.10 -26.83 -4.11
C SER A 136 -2.82 -28.18 -4.07
N ARG A 137 -3.59 -28.54 -5.10
CA ARG A 137 -4.31 -29.80 -5.19
C ARG A 137 -3.36 -31.01 -5.24
N LEU A 138 -2.32 -30.96 -6.07
CA LEU A 138 -1.38 -32.08 -6.19
C LEU A 138 -0.44 -32.16 -4.98
N ALA A 139 -0.04 -31.03 -4.38
CA ALA A 139 0.66 -31.01 -3.11
C ALA A 139 -0.16 -31.65 -1.98
N ALA A 140 -1.45 -31.31 -1.84
CA ALA A 140 -2.35 -31.90 -0.84
C ALA A 140 -2.60 -33.41 -1.09
N ALA A 141 -2.71 -33.83 -2.35
CA ALA A 141 -2.85 -35.24 -2.70
C ALA A 141 -1.60 -36.05 -2.26
N ARG A 142 -0.39 -35.51 -2.48
CA ARG A 142 0.85 -36.14 -2.00
C ARG A 142 0.95 -36.13 -0.47
N ALA A 143 0.51 -35.03 0.19
CA ALA A 143 0.43 -34.97 1.66
C ALA A 143 -0.40 -36.12 2.23
N ALA A 144 -1.56 -36.41 1.62
CA ALA A 144 -2.45 -37.50 2.04
C ALA A 144 -1.81 -38.87 1.90
N GLN A 145 -0.99 -39.10 0.86
CA GLN A 145 -0.22 -40.35 0.70
C GLN A 145 0.94 -40.41 1.72
N ALA A 146 1.69 -39.32 1.87
CA ALA A 146 2.82 -39.24 2.80
C ALA A 146 2.41 -39.49 4.25
N ALA A 147 1.21 -39.02 4.64
CA ALA A 147 0.66 -39.26 5.98
C ALA A 147 0.40 -40.75 6.29
N GLN A 148 0.24 -41.59 5.26
CA GLN A 148 0.13 -43.06 5.43
C GLN A 148 1.50 -43.72 5.56
N GLU A 149 2.55 -43.10 4.99
CA GLU A 149 3.93 -43.56 5.06
C GLU A 149 4.61 -43.17 6.38
N ASN A 150 4.38 -41.92 6.83
CA ASN A 150 4.95 -41.37 8.06
C ASN A 150 4.01 -40.30 8.66
N PRO A 151 3.59 -40.43 9.93
CA PRO A 151 2.65 -39.50 10.57
C PRO A 151 3.29 -38.18 11.05
N SER A 152 4.60 -37.96 10.83
CA SER A 152 5.29 -36.71 11.17
C SER A 152 4.77 -35.56 10.32
N ALA A 153 4.38 -34.44 10.96
CA ALA A 153 3.93 -33.24 10.27
C ALA A 153 5.03 -32.65 9.36
N GLU A 154 6.28 -32.68 9.80
CA GLU A 154 7.42 -32.24 9.00
C GLU A 154 7.57 -33.06 7.72
N TYR A 155 7.53 -34.40 7.83
CA TYR A 155 7.63 -35.29 6.66
C TYR A 155 6.50 -35.04 5.65
N VAL A 156 5.28 -34.94 6.14
CA VAL A 156 4.09 -34.71 5.29
C VAL A 156 4.19 -33.38 4.54
N LEU A 157 4.61 -32.32 5.23
CA LEU A 157 4.79 -30.99 4.61
C LEU A 157 5.91 -31.00 3.57
N GLU A 158 7.04 -31.62 3.86
CA GLU A 158 8.17 -31.77 2.92
C GLU A 158 7.74 -32.50 1.64
N GLN A 159 7.02 -33.63 1.78
CA GLN A 159 6.54 -34.39 0.62
C GLN A 159 5.52 -33.60 -0.21
N ALA A 160 4.66 -32.80 0.43
CA ALA A 160 3.73 -31.91 -0.24
C ALA A 160 4.46 -30.85 -1.07
N ILE A 161 5.51 -30.23 -0.49
CA ILE A 161 6.32 -29.22 -1.17
C ILE A 161 7.03 -29.83 -2.40
N LEU A 162 7.64 -31.00 -2.27
CA LEU A 162 8.32 -31.66 -3.39
C LEU A 162 7.37 -31.93 -4.55
N ALA A 163 6.19 -32.50 -4.30
CA ALA A 163 5.19 -32.73 -5.34
C ALA A 163 4.64 -31.40 -5.92
N GLY A 164 4.51 -30.39 -5.08
CA GLY A 164 4.13 -29.06 -5.53
C GLY A 164 5.16 -28.43 -6.48
N GLN A 165 6.46 -28.58 -6.20
CA GLN A 165 7.54 -28.10 -7.06
C GLN A 165 7.57 -28.81 -8.42
N GLU A 166 7.39 -30.13 -8.44
CA GLU A 166 7.25 -30.89 -9.67
C GLU A 166 6.04 -30.43 -10.50
N THR A 167 4.91 -30.17 -9.82
CA THR A 167 3.69 -29.65 -10.45
C THR A 167 3.91 -28.23 -10.99
N LEU A 168 4.58 -27.37 -10.23
CA LEU A 168 4.85 -25.99 -10.64
C LEU A 168 5.62 -25.96 -11.97
N ALA A 169 6.64 -26.80 -12.12
CA ALA A 169 7.39 -26.91 -13.38
C ALA A 169 6.50 -27.31 -14.59
N GLN A 170 5.43 -28.06 -14.33
CA GLN A 170 4.49 -28.52 -15.37
C GLN A 170 3.42 -27.46 -15.71
N THR A 171 3.22 -26.42 -14.91
CA THR A 171 2.20 -25.38 -15.14
C THR A 171 2.35 -24.69 -16.49
N ILE A 172 3.59 -24.53 -16.97
CA ILE A 172 3.91 -24.02 -18.33
C ILE A 172 3.15 -24.77 -19.42
N ASP A 173 3.10 -26.10 -19.32
CA ASP A 173 2.44 -26.92 -20.35
C ASP A 173 0.93 -27.05 -20.15
N MET A 174 0.43 -26.76 -18.94
CA MET A 174 -1.00 -26.86 -18.60
C MET A 174 -1.80 -25.61 -18.98
N ASN A 175 -1.15 -24.42 -18.97
CA ASN A 175 -1.80 -23.15 -19.24
C ASN A 175 -1.21 -22.51 -20.51
N PRO A 176 -2.03 -22.24 -21.56
CA PRO A 176 -1.54 -21.66 -22.82
C PRO A 176 -0.88 -20.27 -22.67
N VAL A 177 -1.35 -19.44 -21.70
CA VAL A 177 -0.79 -18.12 -21.44
C VAL A 177 0.60 -18.24 -20.84
N LEU A 178 0.78 -19.12 -19.84
CA LEU A 178 2.09 -19.41 -19.24
C LEU A 178 3.05 -19.98 -20.28
N LYS A 179 2.58 -20.85 -21.15
CA LYS A 179 3.37 -21.42 -22.25
C LYS A 179 3.84 -20.35 -23.23
N LYS A 180 2.96 -19.42 -23.61
CA LYS A 180 3.28 -18.30 -24.49
C LYS A 180 4.33 -17.37 -23.89
N ALA A 181 4.24 -17.10 -22.58
CA ALA A 181 5.18 -16.26 -21.85
C ALA A 181 6.47 -16.99 -21.39
N GLY A 182 6.51 -18.32 -21.47
CA GLY A 182 7.67 -19.12 -21.08
C GLY A 182 7.94 -19.19 -19.57
N VAL A 183 6.93 -18.98 -18.72
CA VAL A 183 7.06 -18.91 -17.28
C VAL A 183 6.13 -19.89 -16.54
N VAL A 184 6.48 -20.22 -15.30
CA VAL A 184 5.62 -20.99 -14.38
C VAL A 184 4.57 -20.08 -13.74
N ASP A 185 3.55 -20.68 -13.10
CA ASP A 185 2.51 -19.92 -12.40
C ASP A 185 3.07 -19.16 -11.17
N ALA A 186 2.89 -17.85 -11.17
CA ALA A 186 3.35 -16.95 -10.10
C ALA A 186 2.69 -17.27 -8.76
N GLY A 187 1.37 -17.49 -8.75
CA GLY A 187 0.61 -17.84 -7.54
C GLY A 187 1.04 -19.17 -6.93
N GLY A 188 1.25 -20.20 -7.78
CA GLY A 188 1.79 -21.51 -7.35
C GLY A 188 3.20 -21.39 -6.79
N LYS A 189 4.05 -20.56 -7.40
CA LYS A 189 5.40 -20.27 -6.89
C LYS A 189 5.33 -19.64 -5.51
N GLY A 190 4.51 -18.59 -5.33
CA GLY A 190 4.32 -17.91 -4.06
C GLY A 190 3.78 -18.83 -2.97
N TYR A 191 2.80 -19.67 -3.29
CA TYR A 191 2.26 -20.67 -2.36
C TYR A 191 3.32 -21.65 -1.85
N LEU A 192 4.18 -22.17 -2.74
CA LEU A 192 5.25 -23.08 -2.35
C LEU A 192 6.35 -22.40 -1.51
N ILE A 193 6.64 -21.13 -1.76
CA ILE A 193 7.55 -20.34 -0.94
C ILE A 193 7.00 -20.19 0.48
N ILE A 194 5.68 -19.98 0.63
CA ILE A 194 5.03 -19.95 1.95
C ILE A 194 5.18 -21.29 2.65
N LEU A 195 4.86 -22.40 1.98
CA LEU A 195 4.97 -23.74 2.57
C LEU A 195 6.42 -24.08 2.94
N ASP A 196 7.41 -23.70 2.12
CA ASP A 196 8.83 -23.89 2.42
C ASP A 196 9.24 -23.10 3.68
N GLY A 197 8.83 -21.84 3.80
CA GLY A 197 9.03 -21.05 5.02
C GLY A 197 8.39 -21.73 6.24
N MET A 198 7.18 -22.26 6.10
CA MET A 198 6.52 -23.02 7.16
C MET A 198 7.31 -24.28 7.57
N LEU A 199 7.89 -25.00 6.61
CA LEU A 199 8.74 -26.17 6.86
C LEU A 199 10.03 -25.79 7.59
N ARG A 200 10.68 -24.71 7.19
CA ARG A 200 11.90 -24.18 7.82
C ARG A 200 11.66 -23.80 9.28
N ALA A 201 10.50 -23.19 9.57
CA ALA A 201 10.07 -22.94 10.95
C ALA A 201 9.94 -24.22 11.78
N LEU A 202 9.33 -25.29 11.22
CA LEU A 202 9.20 -26.58 11.90
C LEU A 202 10.57 -27.22 12.18
N ARG A 203 11.57 -26.95 11.35
CA ARG A 203 12.95 -27.40 11.51
C ARG A 203 13.75 -26.57 12.52
N GLY A 204 13.15 -25.48 13.03
CA GLY A 204 13.79 -24.62 14.02
C GLY A 204 14.89 -23.73 13.45
N GLU A 205 14.80 -23.38 12.16
CA GLU A 205 15.69 -22.39 11.54
C GLU A 205 15.45 -21.00 12.12
N GLU A 206 16.43 -20.12 12.01
CA GLU A 206 16.27 -18.71 12.39
C GLU A 206 15.45 -17.95 11.35
N LEU A 207 14.55 -17.07 11.83
CA LEU A 207 13.70 -16.25 10.96
C LEU A 207 14.59 -15.41 10.02
N PRO A 208 14.42 -15.52 8.69
CA PRO A 208 15.22 -14.74 7.77
C PRO A 208 14.98 -13.24 7.95
N GLN A 209 16.06 -12.46 7.97
CA GLN A 209 15.95 -11.00 7.92
C GLN A 209 15.48 -10.61 6.52
N VAL A 210 14.53 -9.68 6.45
CA VAL A 210 13.96 -9.24 5.17
C VAL A 210 14.95 -8.25 4.53
N GLU A 211 15.91 -8.77 3.77
CA GLU A 211 16.65 -8.03 2.75
C GLU A 211 16.07 -8.46 1.40
N GLU A 212 15.72 -7.52 0.54
CA GLU A 212 15.18 -7.84 -0.80
C GLU A 212 16.26 -8.53 -1.63
N ASP A 213 15.98 -9.74 -2.11
CA ASP A 213 16.91 -10.54 -2.92
C ASP A 213 16.79 -10.11 -4.39
N GLU A 214 17.78 -9.36 -4.90
CA GLU A 214 17.80 -8.84 -6.29
C GLU A 214 18.00 -9.90 -7.38
N LYS A 215 18.00 -11.19 -7.06
CA LYS A 215 18.25 -12.26 -8.03
C LYS A 215 16.98 -12.88 -8.61
N ALA A 216 16.29 -12.14 -9.48
CA ALA A 216 15.33 -12.75 -10.40
C ALA A 216 16.07 -13.42 -11.58
N GLN A 217 15.96 -14.74 -11.71
CA GLN A 217 16.60 -15.50 -12.81
C GLN A 217 15.65 -15.74 -13.99
N ASP A 218 14.34 -15.71 -13.80
CA ASP A 218 13.36 -15.94 -14.86
C ASP A 218 12.37 -14.76 -14.90
N LYS A 219 12.44 -13.97 -15.97
CA LYS A 219 11.50 -12.86 -16.23
C LYS A 219 10.54 -13.25 -17.36
N ALA A 220 9.26 -12.92 -17.19
CA ALA A 220 8.27 -13.07 -18.22
C ALA A 220 8.57 -12.14 -19.42
N ASP A 221 8.30 -12.62 -20.62
CA ASP A 221 8.29 -11.76 -21.81
C ASP A 221 6.93 -11.07 -21.94
N PHE A 222 6.78 -9.94 -21.25
CA PHE A 222 5.57 -9.12 -21.29
C PHE A 222 5.29 -8.55 -22.69
N GLY A 223 6.30 -8.41 -23.55
CA GLY A 223 6.14 -7.96 -24.93
C GLY A 223 5.46 -8.98 -25.83
N ALA A 224 5.41 -10.27 -25.44
CA ALA A 224 4.73 -11.33 -26.17
C ALA A 224 3.22 -11.41 -25.86
N LEU A 225 2.74 -10.70 -24.85
CA LEU A 225 1.33 -10.65 -24.44
C LEU A 225 0.63 -9.49 -25.14
N SER A 226 -0.60 -9.70 -25.60
CA SER A 226 -1.40 -8.67 -26.25
C SER A 226 -2.49 -8.16 -25.33
N LEU A 227 -2.85 -6.87 -25.41
CA LEU A 227 -3.98 -6.26 -24.70
C LEU A 227 -5.32 -6.94 -25.07
N GLU A 228 -5.35 -7.69 -26.18
CA GLU A 228 -6.52 -8.48 -26.60
C GLU A 228 -6.77 -9.70 -25.69
N ASP A 229 -5.79 -10.10 -24.90
CA ASP A 229 -5.93 -11.21 -23.93
C ASP A 229 -6.72 -10.77 -22.67
N ILE A 230 -6.92 -9.45 -22.44
CA ILE A 230 -7.73 -8.89 -21.34
C ILE A 230 -9.19 -8.77 -21.77
N THR A 231 -10.04 -9.69 -21.31
CA THR A 231 -11.46 -9.77 -21.68
C THR A 231 -12.28 -8.63 -21.10
N PHE A 232 -12.11 -8.33 -19.80
CA PHE A 232 -12.79 -7.26 -19.07
C PHE A 232 -11.79 -6.20 -18.60
N THR A 233 -12.23 -4.94 -18.56
CA THR A 233 -11.33 -3.80 -18.34
C THR A 233 -10.96 -3.58 -16.88
N TYR A 234 -11.90 -3.86 -15.95
CA TYR A 234 -11.73 -3.48 -14.55
C TYR A 234 -11.63 -4.68 -13.62
N ASP A 235 -10.54 -4.75 -12.85
CA ASP A 235 -10.48 -5.52 -11.62
C ASP A 235 -11.32 -4.81 -10.55
N THR A 236 -12.23 -5.55 -9.94
CA THR A 236 -13.17 -5.01 -8.95
C THR A 236 -13.16 -5.91 -7.73
N VAL A 237 -12.63 -5.37 -6.63
CA VAL A 237 -12.56 -6.03 -5.32
C VAL A 237 -13.42 -5.27 -4.32
N PHE A 238 -14.25 -5.99 -3.55
CA PHE A 238 -15.05 -5.36 -2.51
C PHE A 238 -15.40 -6.32 -1.38
N ILE A 239 -15.66 -5.75 -0.19
CA ILE A 239 -16.10 -6.45 1.01
C ILE A 239 -17.50 -5.99 1.37
N VAL A 240 -18.35 -6.94 1.74
CA VAL A 240 -19.72 -6.69 2.18
C VAL A 240 -19.93 -7.35 3.54
N ARG A 241 -20.32 -6.55 4.55
CA ARG A 241 -20.84 -7.10 5.81
C ARG A 241 -22.22 -7.68 5.55
N LYS A 242 -22.33 -8.98 5.72
CA LYS A 242 -23.49 -9.78 5.33
C LYS A 242 -24.70 -9.48 6.21
N LYS A 243 -25.88 -9.41 5.62
CA LYS A 243 -27.14 -9.46 6.37
C LYS A 243 -27.35 -10.85 6.94
N GLU A 244 -27.82 -10.95 8.18
CA GLU A 244 -28.07 -12.21 8.85
C GLU A 244 -29.09 -13.07 8.09
N GLY A 245 -28.76 -14.34 7.87
CA GLY A 245 -29.65 -15.32 7.22
C GLY A 245 -29.80 -15.18 5.69
N VAL A 246 -29.02 -14.32 5.03
CA VAL A 246 -29.09 -14.11 3.58
C VAL A 246 -28.11 -15.04 2.85
N SER A 247 -28.62 -15.80 1.87
CA SER A 247 -27.79 -16.59 0.95
C SER A 247 -27.26 -15.70 -0.17
N ILE A 248 -25.97 -15.79 -0.50
CA ILE A 248 -25.32 -15.06 -1.58
C ILE A 248 -25.29 -15.81 -2.92
N GLU A 249 -25.90 -16.99 -3.01
CA GLU A 249 -25.92 -17.77 -4.26
C GLU A 249 -26.54 -17.04 -5.46
N PRO A 250 -27.67 -16.29 -5.30
CA PRO A 250 -28.19 -15.48 -6.41
C PRO A 250 -27.23 -14.36 -6.84
N PHE A 251 -26.47 -13.79 -5.89
CA PHE A 251 -25.47 -12.78 -6.16
C PHE A 251 -24.27 -13.36 -6.93
N ARG A 252 -23.81 -14.54 -6.54
CA ARG A 252 -22.77 -15.29 -7.24
C ARG A 252 -23.14 -15.52 -8.71
N ALA A 253 -24.37 -15.99 -8.96
CA ALA A 253 -24.89 -16.21 -10.31
C ALA A 253 -25.00 -14.90 -11.12
N TYR A 254 -25.35 -13.79 -10.47
CA TYR A 254 -25.40 -12.49 -11.11
C TYR A 254 -24.01 -12.02 -11.57
N LEU A 255 -23.00 -12.12 -10.69
CA LEU A 255 -21.63 -11.70 -10.99
C LEU A 255 -21.01 -12.56 -12.11
N ASP A 256 -21.26 -13.87 -12.15
CA ASP A 256 -20.80 -14.76 -13.25
C ASP A 256 -21.36 -14.33 -14.61
N GLY A 257 -22.53 -13.68 -14.62
CA GLY A 257 -23.16 -13.17 -15.84
C GLY A 257 -22.60 -11.82 -16.33
N ILE A 258 -21.88 -11.08 -15.51
CA ILE A 258 -21.39 -9.72 -15.84
C ILE A 258 -19.85 -9.60 -15.85
N GLY A 259 -19.13 -10.70 -15.59
CA GLY A 259 -17.67 -10.67 -15.52
C GLY A 259 -17.03 -12.04 -15.60
N ASP A 260 -15.71 -12.06 -15.47
CA ASP A 260 -14.92 -13.30 -15.32
C ASP A 260 -13.99 -13.22 -14.09
N SER A 261 -13.12 -14.23 -13.92
CA SER A 261 -12.18 -14.32 -12.79
C SER A 261 -12.86 -14.21 -11.41
N LEU A 262 -14.15 -14.51 -11.34
CA LEU A 262 -14.95 -14.38 -10.12
C LEU A 262 -14.46 -15.32 -9.02
N VAL A 263 -14.07 -14.74 -7.90
CA VAL A 263 -13.72 -15.44 -6.65
C VAL A 263 -14.47 -14.81 -5.49
N ILE A 264 -15.17 -15.61 -4.69
CA ILE A 264 -15.91 -15.14 -3.53
C ILE A 264 -15.46 -15.92 -2.29
N GLY A 265 -14.83 -15.21 -1.34
CA GLY A 265 -14.57 -15.68 0.01
C GLY A 265 -15.70 -15.26 0.94
N GLU A 266 -16.26 -16.18 1.73
CA GLU A 266 -17.39 -15.90 2.64
C GLU A 266 -17.13 -16.50 4.02
N ASP A 267 -17.42 -15.76 5.09
CA ASP A 267 -17.52 -16.26 6.45
C ASP A 267 -18.92 -15.99 7.05
N ASP A 268 -19.07 -16.12 8.36
CA ASP A 268 -20.36 -15.94 9.04
C ASP A 268 -20.81 -14.46 9.04
N GLU A 269 -19.88 -13.51 8.95
CA GLU A 269 -20.12 -12.06 9.10
C GLU A 269 -20.01 -11.29 7.81
N ALA A 270 -19.13 -11.71 6.87
CA ALA A 270 -18.81 -10.95 5.67
C ALA A 270 -18.55 -11.87 4.45
N PHE A 271 -18.60 -11.27 3.27
CA PHE A 271 -18.04 -11.87 2.07
C PHE A 271 -17.18 -10.87 1.30
N LYS A 272 -16.08 -11.36 0.75
CA LYS A 272 -15.18 -10.62 -0.13
C LYS A 272 -15.31 -11.14 -1.55
N VAL A 273 -15.44 -10.23 -2.49
CA VAL A 273 -15.57 -10.52 -3.92
C VAL A 273 -14.37 -9.96 -4.65
N HIS A 274 -13.87 -10.74 -5.59
CA HIS A 274 -12.98 -10.31 -6.66
C HIS A 274 -13.63 -10.71 -7.99
N VAL A 275 -13.79 -9.77 -8.90
CA VAL A 275 -14.40 -9.99 -10.23
C VAL A 275 -13.82 -9.02 -11.25
N HIS A 276 -13.49 -9.52 -12.44
CA HIS A 276 -13.17 -8.68 -13.59
C HIS A 276 -14.45 -8.37 -14.36
N THR A 277 -14.77 -7.10 -14.56
CA THR A 277 -16.02 -6.66 -15.22
C THR A 277 -15.84 -5.31 -15.91
N ASP A 278 -16.63 -5.03 -16.96
CA ASP A 278 -16.71 -3.70 -17.57
C ASP A 278 -17.73 -2.78 -16.89
N ILE A 279 -18.51 -3.31 -15.93
CA ILE A 279 -19.60 -2.58 -15.24
C ILE A 279 -19.50 -2.67 -13.71
N PRO A 280 -18.37 -2.24 -13.10
CA PRO A 280 -18.12 -2.39 -11.66
C PRO A 280 -19.22 -1.74 -10.80
N GLY A 281 -19.77 -0.62 -11.22
CA GLY A 281 -20.87 0.05 -10.51
C GLY A 281 -22.13 -0.82 -10.35
N GLN A 282 -22.43 -1.69 -11.31
CA GLN A 282 -23.56 -2.62 -11.20
C GLN A 282 -23.26 -3.77 -10.23
N ALA A 283 -22.02 -4.26 -10.21
CA ALA A 283 -21.58 -5.26 -9.24
C ALA A 283 -21.76 -4.76 -7.80
N LEU A 284 -21.31 -3.54 -7.50
CA LEU A 284 -21.45 -2.90 -6.19
C LEU A 284 -22.92 -2.61 -5.83
N THR A 285 -23.74 -2.16 -6.80
CA THR A 285 -25.17 -1.91 -6.60
C THR A 285 -25.92 -3.20 -6.23
N GLU A 286 -25.61 -4.29 -6.90
CA GLU A 286 -26.20 -5.60 -6.60
C GLU A 286 -25.74 -6.09 -5.23
N ALA A 287 -24.43 -5.97 -4.91
CA ALA A 287 -23.84 -6.36 -3.64
C ALA A 287 -24.52 -5.71 -2.42
N ALA A 288 -24.90 -4.44 -2.53
CA ALA A 288 -25.59 -3.67 -1.47
C ALA A 288 -26.94 -4.27 -1.05
N LYS A 289 -27.56 -5.12 -1.86
CA LYS A 289 -28.79 -5.83 -1.49
C LYS A 289 -28.55 -6.92 -0.43
N TYR A 290 -27.34 -7.49 -0.40
CA TYR A 290 -26.96 -8.60 0.45
C TYR A 290 -26.31 -8.17 1.77
N GLY A 291 -25.89 -6.92 1.87
CA GLY A 291 -25.26 -6.40 3.06
C GLY A 291 -24.85 -4.93 2.95
N THR A 292 -23.97 -4.52 3.85
CA THR A 292 -23.37 -3.18 3.83
C THR A 292 -21.99 -3.26 3.19
N LEU A 293 -21.75 -2.47 2.14
CA LEU A 293 -20.42 -2.33 1.53
C LEU A 293 -19.47 -1.68 2.54
N GLU A 294 -18.33 -2.31 2.79
CA GLU A 294 -17.29 -1.80 3.70
C GLU A 294 -16.08 -1.27 2.93
N LEU A 295 -15.72 -1.96 1.85
CA LEU A 295 -14.60 -1.60 1.00
C LEU A 295 -14.98 -1.84 -0.47
N ALA A 296 -14.49 -1.00 -1.38
CA ALA A 296 -14.53 -1.27 -2.81
C ALA A 296 -13.30 -0.66 -3.49
N LYS A 297 -12.60 -1.46 -4.31
CA LYS A 297 -11.45 -1.09 -5.13
C LYS A 297 -11.76 -1.42 -6.58
N ILE A 298 -11.45 -0.51 -7.50
CA ILE A 298 -11.64 -0.71 -8.95
C ILE A 298 -10.36 -0.25 -9.63
N GLU A 299 -9.71 -1.14 -10.38
CA GLU A 299 -8.48 -0.85 -11.12
C GLU A 299 -8.67 -1.12 -12.62
N ASN A 300 -8.01 -0.33 -13.47
CA ASN A 300 -8.03 -0.52 -14.91
C ASN A 300 -6.84 -1.40 -15.34
N MET A 301 -7.09 -2.67 -15.55
CA MET A 301 -6.08 -3.66 -15.93
C MET A 301 -5.42 -3.40 -17.28
N ARG A 302 -6.14 -2.76 -18.22
CA ARG A 302 -5.54 -2.41 -19.53
C ARG A 302 -4.49 -1.33 -19.38
N THR A 303 -4.74 -0.31 -18.55
CA THR A 303 -3.76 0.75 -18.26
C THR A 303 -2.52 0.17 -17.56
N GLN A 304 -2.71 -0.75 -16.59
CA GLN A 304 -1.60 -1.42 -15.91
C GLN A 304 -0.75 -2.25 -16.88
N ALA A 305 -1.38 -3.02 -17.77
CA ALA A 305 -0.68 -3.81 -18.78
C ALA A 305 0.08 -2.93 -19.79
N GLU A 306 -0.50 -1.78 -20.21
CA GLU A 306 0.16 -0.80 -21.09
C GLU A 306 1.40 -0.19 -20.42
N GLU A 307 1.34 0.13 -19.14
CA GLU A 307 2.46 0.68 -18.36
C GLU A 307 3.60 -0.34 -18.21
N LEU A 308 3.29 -1.60 -17.92
CA LEU A 308 4.28 -2.69 -17.86
C LEU A 308 4.92 -2.97 -19.23
N ALA A 309 4.14 -2.99 -20.29
CA ALA A 309 4.66 -3.15 -21.65
C ALA A 309 5.58 -1.98 -22.06
N ALA A 310 5.37 -0.79 -21.51
CA ALA A 310 6.22 0.39 -21.70
C ALA A 310 7.47 0.38 -20.80
N GLY A 311 7.71 -0.68 -20.00
CA GLY A 311 8.86 -0.81 -19.08
C GLY A 311 8.75 0.09 -17.84
N LYS A 312 7.56 0.61 -17.54
CA LYS A 312 7.26 1.32 -16.29
C LYS A 312 6.84 0.30 -15.23
N GLN A 313 7.14 0.56 -13.95
CA GLN A 313 6.48 -0.17 -12.88
C GLN A 313 4.99 0.18 -12.94
N ALA A 314 4.13 -0.85 -13.00
CA ALA A 314 2.70 -0.61 -12.82
C ALA A 314 2.52 0.05 -11.46
N GLN A 315 1.94 1.25 -11.46
CA GLN A 315 1.47 1.85 -10.23
C GLN A 315 0.22 1.06 -9.81
N SER A 316 0.45 -0.02 -9.05
CA SER A 316 -0.61 -0.55 -8.22
C SER A 316 -0.94 0.55 -7.21
N THR A 317 -2.17 1.04 -7.22
CA THR A 317 -2.68 1.92 -6.17
C THR A 317 -2.92 1.10 -4.90
N ASP A 318 -1.93 0.29 -4.51
CA ASP A 318 -1.91 -0.45 -3.24
C ASP A 318 -1.58 0.48 -2.04
N ASP A 319 -2.22 1.64 -2.01
CA ASP A 319 -2.43 2.40 -0.77
C ASP A 319 -3.52 1.76 0.12
N LEU A 320 -3.68 0.43 0.03
CA LEU A 320 -4.52 -0.28 0.99
C LEU A 320 -3.86 -0.38 2.37
N ASP A 321 -2.54 -0.21 2.48
CA ASP A 321 -1.90 0.02 3.79
C ASP A 321 -2.47 1.28 4.45
N ALA A 322 -2.76 2.33 3.68
CA ALA A 322 -3.48 3.51 4.18
C ALA A 322 -4.94 3.17 4.55
N VAL A 323 -5.62 2.28 3.81
CA VAL A 323 -7.02 1.93 4.08
C VAL A 323 -7.15 0.88 5.19
N GLU A 324 -6.19 -0.06 5.34
CA GLU A 324 -6.14 -0.95 6.53
C GLU A 324 -5.69 -0.17 7.76
N GLU A 325 -4.74 0.73 7.64
CA GLU A 325 -4.46 1.72 8.68
C GLU A 325 -5.70 2.59 8.97
N GLU A 326 -6.51 2.96 7.96
CA GLU A 326 -7.79 3.64 8.14
C GLU A 326 -8.83 2.76 8.85
N LEU A 327 -8.96 1.48 8.54
CA LEU A 327 -9.90 0.57 9.20
C LEU A 327 -9.45 0.18 10.62
N GLU A 328 -8.15 -0.06 10.84
CA GLU A 328 -7.60 -0.26 12.20
C GLU A 328 -7.72 1.02 13.05
N ALA A 329 -7.69 2.19 12.42
CA ALA A 329 -7.87 3.45 13.12
C ALA A 329 -9.35 3.79 13.40
N MET A 330 -10.29 3.25 12.64
CA MET A 330 -11.73 3.33 12.99
C MET A 330 -12.06 2.51 14.23
N GLU A 331 -11.24 1.51 14.58
CA GLU A 331 -11.30 0.78 15.86
C GLU A 331 -10.37 1.37 16.95
N GLY A 332 -9.42 2.24 16.57
CA GLY A 332 -8.49 2.91 17.48
C GLY A 332 -9.14 4.13 18.14
N GLY A 333 -9.43 4.03 19.42
CA GLY A 333 -9.83 5.17 20.25
C GLY A 333 -8.78 6.28 20.24
N VAL A 334 -9.16 7.48 20.72
CA VAL A 334 -8.25 8.63 20.87
C VAL A 334 -7.02 8.21 21.69
N ALA A 335 -5.81 8.38 21.14
CA ALA A 335 -4.58 8.01 21.81
C ALA A 335 -4.43 8.78 23.13
N ALA A 336 -4.10 8.05 24.21
CA ALA A 336 -3.86 8.66 25.50
C ALA A 336 -2.71 9.67 25.42
N PRO A 337 -2.81 10.86 26.04
CA PRO A 337 -1.77 11.87 25.97
C PRO A 337 -0.52 11.44 26.75
N GLU A 338 0.62 11.37 26.07
CA GLU A 338 1.95 11.15 26.65
C GLU A 338 2.70 12.47 26.82
N LYS A 339 2.32 13.50 26.06
CA LYS A 339 2.90 14.85 26.09
C LYS A 339 1.81 15.92 25.99
N ARG A 340 2.16 17.15 26.28
CA ARG A 340 1.23 18.27 26.25
C ARG A 340 0.88 18.68 24.82
N TYR A 341 1.88 18.88 23.98
CA TYR A 341 1.75 19.35 22.61
C TYR A 341 2.17 18.29 21.62
N GLY A 342 1.42 18.18 20.54
CA GLY A 342 1.75 17.37 19.38
C GLY A 342 1.58 18.17 18.11
N PHE A 343 2.32 17.80 17.06
CA PHE A 343 2.34 18.50 15.78
C PHE A 343 2.00 17.54 14.65
N LEU A 344 1.13 18.00 13.77
CA LEU A 344 0.71 17.30 12.58
C LEU A 344 0.92 18.20 11.37
N ALA A 345 1.63 17.72 10.34
CA ALA A 345 1.85 18.47 9.11
C ALA A 345 1.29 17.74 7.90
N VAL A 346 0.71 18.49 6.96
CA VAL A 346 0.32 17.97 5.65
C VAL A 346 1.42 18.26 4.65
N CYS A 347 1.96 17.25 3.98
CA CYS A 347 2.93 17.43 2.90
C CYS A 347 2.95 16.20 1.97
N ALA A 348 3.47 16.40 0.74
CA ALA A 348 3.75 15.35 -0.22
C ALA A 348 5.25 15.37 -0.56
N GLY A 349 5.89 14.21 -0.50
CA GLY A 349 7.32 14.05 -0.74
C GLY A 349 8.04 13.51 0.49
N ALA A 350 8.81 12.43 0.29
CA ALA A 350 9.50 11.74 1.37
C ALA A 350 10.53 12.65 2.09
N GLY A 351 11.22 13.51 1.33
CA GLY A 351 12.20 14.44 1.90
C GLY A 351 11.54 15.54 2.74
N LEU A 352 10.42 16.12 2.27
CA LEU A 352 9.67 17.10 3.05
C LEU A 352 9.10 16.47 4.34
N ALA A 353 8.60 15.24 4.26
CA ALA A 353 8.14 14.51 5.43
C ALA A 353 9.27 14.23 6.43
N ALA A 354 10.48 13.92 5.95
CA ALA A 354 11.66 13.75 6.80
C ALA A 354 12.03 15.07 7.49
N THR A 355 12.06 16.19 6.75
CA THR A 355 12.32 17.52 7.31
C THR A 355 11.34 17.87 8.44
N PHE A 356 10.05 17.63 8.26
CA PHE A 356 9.07 17.87 9.31
C PHE A 356 9.28 16.98 10.54
N ARG A 357 9.64 15.70 10.36
CA ARG A 357 9.94 14.79 11.48
C ARG A 357 11.19 15.24 12.25
N ASP A 358 12.22 15.68 11.55
CA ASP A 358 13.45 16.20 12.16
C ASP A 358 13.17 17.46 13.00
N LEU A 359 12.17 18.27 12.61
CA LEU A 359 11.68 19.42 13.37
C LEU A 359 10.71 19.05 14.51
N GLY A 360 10.43 17.76 14.74
CA GLY A 360 9.62 17.31 15.85
C GLY A 360 8.13 17.15 15.55
N VAL A 361 7.73 17.13 14.27
CA VAL A 361 6.35 16.79 13.89
C VAL A 361 6.09 15.31 14.14
N ASP A 362 5.01 15.00 14.86
CA ASP A 362 4.66 13.66 15.29
C ASP A 362 4.03 12.82 14.17
N ARG A 363 3.18 13.47 13.36
CA ARG A 363 2.39 12.82 12.35
C ARG A 363 2.41 13.60 11.04
N ILE A 364 2.47 12.87 9.94
CA ILE A 364 2.39 13.43 8.59
C ILE A 364 1.13 12.90 7.93
N VAL A 365 0.31 13.81 7.42
CA VAL A 365 -0.79 13.47 6.50
C VAL A 365 -0.26 13.64 5.09
N SER A 366 -0.24 12.54 4.32
CA SER A 366 0.16 12.60 2.92
C SER A 366 -0.89 13.35 2.11
N GLY A 367 -0.46 14.36 1.38
CA GLY A 367 -1.35 15.18 0.56
C GLY A 367 -0.77 16.56 0.28
N GLY A 368 -1.51 17.36 -0.45
CA GLY A 368 -1.08 18.71 -0.83
C GLY A 368 -1.68 19.17 -2.15
N GLN A 369 -0.84 19.59 -3.10
CA GLN A 369 -1.29 20.28 -4.31
C GLN A 369 -2.10 19.41 -5.29
N THR A 370 -1.86 18.10 -5.33
CA THR A 370 -2.55 17.19 -6.27
C THR A 370 -3.70 16.41 -5.63
N MET A 371 -3.65 16.21 -4.31
CA MET A 371 -4.66 15.47 -3.57
C MET A 371 -4.83 16.06 -2.18
N ASN A 372 -5.94 16.78 -1.97
CA ASN A 372 -6.26 17.32 -0.66
C ASN A 372 -6.75 16.18 0.26
N PRO A 373 -6.15 15.99 1.44
CA PRO A 373 -6.64 15.02 2.41
C PRO A 373 -8.05 15.39 2.87
N SER A 374 -8.86 14.37 3.17
CA SER A 374 -10.18 14.59 3.73
C SER A 374 -10.10 15.10 5.18
N THR A 375 -11.17 15.73 5.67
CA THR A 375 -11.29 16.08 7.10
C THR A 375 -11.10 14.84 7.98
N GLN A 376 -11.59 13.68 7.53
CA GLN A 376 -11.47 12.42 8.26
C GLN A 376 -10.02 11.93 8.35
N ALA A 377 -9.24 12.01 7.25
CA ALA A 377 -7.83 11.65 7.26
C ALA A 377 -7.02 12.52 8.24
N ILE A 378 -7.29 13.83 8.27
CA ILE A 378 -6.65 14.74 9.23
C ILE A 378 -7.07 14.41 10.67
N LEU A 379 -8.37 14.22 10.91
CA LEU A 379 -8.92 13.90 12.23
C LEU A 379 -8.34 12.61 12.81
N GLN A 380 -8.15 11.63 11.99
CA GLN A 380 -7.57 10.36 12.32
C GLN A 380 -6.14 10.50 12.86
N GLU A 381 -5.28 11.22 12.16
CA GLU A 381 -3.92 11.47 12.61
C GLU A 381 -3.88 12.39 13.85
N VAL A 382 -4.83 13.32 13.97
CA VAL A 382 -5.05 14.08 15.23
C VAL A 382 -5.34 13.13 16.40
N ASN A 383 -6.24 12.18 16.22
CA ASN A 383 -6.60 11.21 17.26
C ASN A 383 -5.44 10.29 17.64
N ARG A 384 -4.61 9.91 16.67
CA ARG A 384 -3.41 9.08 16.86
C ARG A 384 -2.23 9.82 17.51
N THR A 385 -2.19 11.14 17.47
CA THR A 385 -1.11 11.93 18.06
C THR A 385 -1.19 11.85 19.60
N PRO A 386 -0.18 11.32 20.33
CA PRO A 386 -0.28 11.09 21.78
C PRO A 386 -0.07 12.37 22.58
N SER A 387 -0.95 13.36 22.42
CA SER A 387 -0.86 14.67 23.08
C SER A 387 -2.23 15.22 23.47
N GLN A 388 -2.24 16.18 24.40
CA GLN A 388 -3.47 16.87 24.82
C GLN A 388 -3.92 17.91 23.80
N VAL A 389 -2.96 18.68 23.27
CA VAL A 389 -3.17 19.72 22.27
C VAL A 389 -2.44 19.30 21.00
N VAL A 390 -3.10 19.38 19.85
CA VAL A 390 -2.52 19.05 18.55
C VAL A 390 -2.53 20.29 17.65
N PHE A 391 -1.32 20.75 17.28
CA PHE A 391 -1.15 21.79 16.28
C PHE A 391 -1.15 21.16 14.88
N VAL A 392 -2.04 21.62 14.01
CA VAL A 392 -2.16 21.15 12.63
C VAL A 392 -1.62 22.19 11.68
N LEU A 393 -0.63 21.82 10.86
CA LEU A 393 -0.02 22.63 9.81
C LEU A 393 -0.53 22.17 8.44
N PRO A 394 -1.57 22.80 7.86
CA PRO A 394 -2.17 22.37 6.59
C PRO A 394 -1.25 22.53 5.39
N ASN A 395 -0.35 23.51 5.39
CA ASN A 395 0.64 23.82 4.35
C ASN A 395 0.04 24.00 2.94
N ASN A 396 -1.26 24.25 2.90
CA ASN A 396 -2.02 24.53 1.70
C ASN A 396 -3.33 25.23 2.07
N LYS A 397 -3.62 26.36 1.42
CA LYS A 397 -4.85 27.15 1.65
C LYS A 397 -6.14 26.34 1.48
N ASN A 398 -6.15 25.33 0.60
CA ASN A 398 -7.32 24.49 0.34
C ASN A 398 -7.58 23.48 1.46
N ILE A 399 -6.58 23.21 2.29
CA ILE A 399 -6.64 22.21 3.38
C ILE A 399 -7.00 22.88 4.71
N ILE A 400 -6.75 24.18 4.87
CA ILE A 400 -7.04 24.91 6.12
C ILE A 400 -8.47 24.68 6.60
N MET A 401 -9.45 24.76 5.70
CA MET A 401 -10.87 24.56 6.06
C MET A 401 -11.13 23.13 6.54
N ALA A 402 -10.55 22.12 5.90
CA ALA A 402 -10.68 20.72 6.31
C ALA A 402 -10.04 20.49 7.69
N ALA A 403 -8.88 21.10 7.96
CA ALA A 403 -8.24 21.06 9.27
C ALA A 403 -9.09 21.76 10.34
N GLN A 404 -9.67 22.91 10.04
CA GLN A 404 -10.57 23.62 10.94
C GLN A 404 -11.83 22.83 11.30
N GLN A 405 -12.35 22.01 10.38
CA GLN A 405 -13.48 21.14 10.67
C GLN A 405 -13.15 20.03 11.69
N CYS A 406 -11.89 19.70 11.91
CA CYS A 406 -11.49 18.74 12.93
C CYS A 406 -11.68 19.30 14.36
N VAL A 407 -11.73 20.63 14.51
CA VAL A 407 -11.97 21.27 15.80
C VAL A 407 -13.38 20.91 16.31
N GLY A 408 -13.44 20.28 17.48
CA GLY A 408 -14.71 19.84 18.08
C GLY A 408 -15.23 18.45 17.61
N LEU A 409 -14.52 17.78 16.69
CA LEU A 409 -14.81 16.39 16.29
C LEU A 409 -13.99 15.36 17.09
N THR A 410 -13.12 15.80 17.97
CA THR A 410 -12.29 14.97 18.86
C THR A 410 -12.33 15.50 20.29
N GLU A 411 -11.95 14.67 21.26
CA GLU A 411 -11.77 15.06 22.65
C GLU A 411 -10.49 15.88 22.89
N LYS A 412 -9.58 15.95 21.89
CA LYS A 412 -8.34 16.72 21.96
C LYS A 412 -8.59 18.19 21.62
N GLU A 413 -7.75 19.07 22.16
CA GLU A 413 -7.70 20.45 21.70
C GLU A 413 -6.92 20.53 20.37
N VAL A 414 -7.60 20.91 19.30
CA VAL A 414 -7.01 21.06 17.95
C VAL A 414 -6.80 22.53 17.65
N ILE A 415 -5.57 22.90 17.32
CA ILE A 415 -5.18 24.27 16.93
C ILE A 415 -4.63 24.25 15.51
N VAL A 416 -5.28 24.96 14.59
CA VAL A 416 -4.85 25.03 13.20
C VAL A 416 -3.95 26.24 13.00
N VAL A 417 -2.71 25.97 12.60
CA VAL A 417 -1.73 27.02 12.23
C VAL A 417 -2.01 27.41 10.78
N PRO A 418 -2.22 28.69 10.44
CA PRO A 418 -2.70 29.10 9.11
C PRO A 418 -1.58 29.08 8.05
N THR A 419 -0.87 27.98 7.90
CA THR A 419 0.19 27.80 6.89
C THR A 419 -0.40 27.48 5.52
N ASN A 420 0.00 28.25 4.50
CA ASN A 420 -0.48 28.10 3.12
C ASN A 420 0.49 27.31 2.24
N THR A 421 1.73 27.12 2.68
CA THR A 421 2.80 26.45 1.93
C THR A 421 3.68 25.63 2.88
N VAL A 422 4.38 24.65 2.32
CA VAL A 422 5.32 23.81 3.08
C VAL A 422 6.44 24.63 3.73
N PRO A 423 7.11 25.59 3.03
CA PRO A 423 8.08 26.47 3.68
C PRO A 423 7.53 27.21 4.89
N GLN A 424 6.31 27.77 4.80
CA GLN A 424 5.65 28.39 5.94
C GLN A 424 5.48 27.45 7.13
N GLY A 425 5.13 26.18 6.85
CA GLY A 425 5.02 25.16 7.90
C GLY A 425 6.37 24.82 8.56
N ILE A 426 7.44 24.78 7.78
CA ILE A 426 8.80 24.53 8.28
C ILE A 426 9.24 25.67 9.19
N SER A 427 9.11 26.92 8.73
CA SER A 427 9.46 28.10 9.51
C SER A 427 8.62 28.21 10.79
N ALA A 428 7.30 27.89 10.69
CA ALA A 428 6.43 27.82 11.87
C ALA A 428 6.93 26.80 12.90
N MET A 429 7.37 25.61 12.47
CA MET A 429 7.93 24.61 13.39
C MET A 429 9.23 25.03 14.04
N MET A 430 10.07 25.78 13.35
CA MET A 430 11.32 26.31 13.90
C MET A 430 11.09 27.37 14.98
N ALA A 431 9.94 28.04 14.98
CA ALA A 431 9.56 29.04 15.99
C ALA A 431 8.94 28.45 17.26
N VAL A 432 8.78 27.12 17.34
CA VAL A 432 8.19 26.47 18.52
C VAL A 432 9.15 26.49 19.69
N ASP A 433 8.75 27.11 20.80
CA ASP A 433 9.44 26.95 22.08
C ASP A 433 8.80 25.75 22.84
N PRO A 434 9.53 24.64 23.02
CA PRO A 434 9.00 23.47 23.70
C PRO A 434 8.71 23.68 25.20
N GLU A 435 9.27 24.72 25.83
CA GLU A 435 9.06 25.05 27.24
C GLU A 435 7.87 25.99 27.47
N GLU A 436 7.28 26.56 26.39
CA GLU A 436 6.13 27.46 26.50
C GLU A 436 4.88 26.71 27.00
N ALA A 437 4.23 27.29 27.98
CA ALA A 437 3.07 26.67 28.64
C ALA A 437 1.74 27.09 27.99
N ASP A 438 1.67 28.20 27.28
CA ASP A 438 0.44 28.68 26.66
C ASP A 438 0.38 28.35 25.16
N PRO A 439 -0.55 27.50 24.73
CA PRO A 439 -0.65 27.12 23.32
C PRO A 439 -0.98 28.30 22.41
N GLN A 440 -1.56 29.37 22.93
CA GLN A 440 -1.85 30.58 22.14
C GLN A 440 -0.59 31.39 21.86
N VAL A 441 0.39 31.38 22.77
CA VAL A 441 1.70 32.00 22.54
C VAL A 441 2.47 31.23 21.49
N ILE A 442 2.43 29.88 21.54
CA ILE A 442 3.02 29.02 20.50
C ILE A 442 2.37 29.30 19.14
N LEU A 443 1.03 29.33 19.07
CA LEU A 443 0.32 29.65 17.83
C LEU A 443 0.71 31.00 17.25
N ALA A 444 0.83 32.03 18.12
CA ALA A 444 1.22 33.38 17.69
C ALA A 444 2.63 33.39 17.10
N ALA A 445 3.61 32.75 17.75
CA ALA A 445 4.98 32.64 17.26
C ALA A 445 5.05 31.86 15.93
N MET A 446 4.35 30.74 15.83
CA MET A 446 4.27 29.93 14.60
C MET A 446 3.66 30.73 13.44
N THR A 447 2.61 31.51 13.73
CA THR A 447 1.92 32.33 12.71
C THR A 447 2.82 33.46 12.23
N GLU A 448 3.48 34.18 13.13
CA GLU A 448 4.42 35.26 12.80
C GLU A 448 5.59 34.73 11.95
N ALA A 449 6.18 33.60 12.31
CA ALA A 449 7.23 32.98 11.52
C ALA A 449 6.74 32.59 10.11
N ALA A 450 5.56 32.00 10.00
CA ALA A 450 4.96 31.64 8.70
C ALA A 450 4.71 32.87 7.80
N GLU A 451 4.27 34.00 8.37
CA GLU A 451 3.97 35.22 7.63
C GLU A 451 5.23 35.90 7.04
N ASN A 452 6.40 35.66 7.63
CA ASN A 452 7.68 36.21 7.15
C ASN A 452 8.24 35.44 5.94
N VAL A 453 7.71 34.24 5.62
CA VAL A 453 8.20 33.41 4.53
C VAL A 453 7.54 33.78 3.21
N VAL A 454 8.36 34.12 2.21
CA VAL A 454 7.92 34.15 0.81
C VAL A 454 8.22 32.83 0.16
N THR A 455 7.19 32.17 -0.40
CA THR A 455 7.33 30.88 -1.06
C THR A 455 7.32 31.04 -2.56
N ALA A 456 8.39 30.63 -3.23
CA ALA A 456 8.41 30.45 -4.68
C ALA A 456 8.26 28.96 -5.04
N GLN A 457 7.54 28.69 -6.13
CA GLN A 457 7.28 27.33 -6.61
C GLN A 457 7.46 27.29 -8.12
N VAL A 458 8.11 26.25 -8.63
CA VAL A 458 8.31 26.06 -10.07
C VAL A 458 7.67 24.74 -10.50
N THR A 459 6.78 24.81 -11.50
CA THR A 459 6.06 23.68 -12.06
C THR A 459 5.97 23.79 -13.60
N TYR A 460 5.11 23.03 -14.24
CA TYR A 460 4.89 23.07 -15.68
C TYR A 460 3.42 23.24 -16.03
N ALA A 461 3.16 23.78 -17.22
CA ALA A 461 1.83 23.93 -17.77
C ALA A 461 1.35 22.62 -18.41
N ALA A 462 0.29 22.01 -17.87
CA ALA A 462 -0.31 20.78 -18.43
C ALA A 462 -1.13 21.06 -19.72
N ARG A 463 -1.54 22.31 -19.99
CA ARG A 463 -2.35 22.70 -21.14
C ARG A 463 -2.10 24.16 -21.50
N ASN A 464 -2.48 24.54 -22.74
CA ASN A 464 -2.50 25.94 -23.13
C ASN A 464 -3.56 26.70 -22.34
N SER A 465 -3.19 27.87 -21.84
CA SER A 465 -4.11 28.78 -21.13
C SER A 465 -3.67 30.23 -21.30
N ASP A 466 -4.58 31.15 -21.01
CA ASP A 466 -4.29 32.59 -20.82
C ASP A 466 -4.67 32.93 -19.39
N PHE A 467 -3.73 33.36 -18.59
CA PHE A 467 -3.94 33.61 -17.17
C PHE A 467 -3.16 34.86 -16.74
N ASP A 468 -3.85 35.85 -16.14
CA ASP A 468 -3.29 37.11 -15.64
C ASP A 468 -2.40 37.86 -16.67
N GLY A 469 -2.76 37.75 -17.97
CA GLY A 469 -2.03 38.41 -19.06
C GLY A 469 -0.80 37.64 -19.56
N PHE A 470 -0.58 36.42 -19.08
CA PHE A 470 0.45 35.51 -19.60
C PHE A 470 -0.17 34.52 -20.59
N ALA A 471 0.37 34.48 -21.79
CA ALA A 471 0.06 33.43 -22.75
C ALA A 471 0.92 32.19 -22.39
N ILE A 472 0.29 31.13 -21.93
CA ILE A 472 0.94 29.90 -21.44
C ILE A 472 0.72 28.79 -22.46
N SER A 473 1.78 28.14 -22.91
CA SER A 473 1.70 26.95 -23.77
C SER A 473 1.92 25.68 -22.94
N ALA A 474 1.30 24.57 -23.36
CA ALA A 474 1.54 23.28 -22.74
C ALA A 474 3.03 22.93 -22.78
N GLY A 475 3.59 22.55 -21.65
CA GLY A 475 5.02 22.27 -21.49
C GLY A 475 5.89 23.46 -21.08
N ASP A 476 5.37 24.69 -21.06
CA ASP A 476 6.08 25.83 -20.48
C ASP A 476 6.28 25.63 -18.98
N TYR A 477 7.41 26.11 -18.45
CA TYR A 477 7.60 26.19 -17.00
C TYR A 477 6.85 27.39 -16.43
N LEU A 478 6.34 27.24 -15.22
CA LEU A 478 5.59 28.25 -14.49
C LEU A 478 6.27 28.51 -13.15
N ALA A 479 6.51 29.76 -12.85
CA ALA A 479 6.93 30.21 -11.51
C ALA A 479 5.74 30.86 -10.80
N LEU A 480 5.50 30.46 -9.55
CA LEU A 480 4.52 31.07 -8.68
C LEU A 480 5.22 31.65 -7.44
N THR A 481 4.73 32.78 -6.93
CA THR A 481 5.13 33.34 -5.65
C THR A 481 3.89 33.54 -4.78
N ASP A 482 3.89 32.97 -3.59
CA ASP A 482 2.74 32.96 -2.67
C ASP A 482 1.42 32.54 -3.34
N GLY A 483 1.52 31.55 -4.24
CA GLY A 483 0.38 30.99 -4.98
C GLY A 483 -0.15 31.87 -6.13
N LYS A 484 0.52 32.96 -6.51
CA LYS A 484 0.21 33.78 -7.69
C LYS A 484 1.23 33.51 -8.79
N LEU A 485 0.79 33.55 -10.05
CA LEU A 485 1.69 33.39 -11.19
C LEU A 485 2.67 34.56 -11.22
N PHE A 486 3.97 34.24 -11.14
CA PHE A 486 5.06 35.21 -11.20
C PHE A 486 5.60 35.35 -12.63
N GLY A 487 5.71 34.23 -13.36
CA GLY A 487 6.23 34.22 -14.71
C GLY A 487 6.08 32.86 -15.39
N THR A 488 6.29 32.85 -16.70
CA THR A 488 6.33 31.64 -17.52
C THR A 488 7.46 31.75 -18.54
N ASP A 489 8.16 30.64 -18.80
CA ASP A 489 9.22 30.54 -19.81
C ASP A 489 9.36 29.10 -20.31
N GLN A 490 9.92 28.91 -21.50
CA GLN A 490 10.28 27.59 -22.03
C GLN A 490 11.58 27.04 -21.43
N LYS A 491 12.34 27.88 -20.72
CA LYS A 491 13.59 27.51 -20.08
C LYS A 491 13.46 27.70 -18.57
N LEU A 492 13.66 26.60 -17.85
CA LEU A 492 13.63 26.56 -16.41
C LEU A 492 14.62 27.54 -15.77
N GLU A 493 15.82 27.62 -16.34
CA GLU A 493 16.89 28.46 -15.86
C GLU A 493 16.52 29.94 -15.84
N THR A 494 15.78 30.42 -16.86
CA THR A 494 15.32 31.81 -16.91
C THR A 494 14.43 32.16 -15.72
N LEU A 495 13.50 31.24 -15.37
CA LEU A 495 12.61 31.43 -14.22
C LEU A 495 13.36 31.38 -12.90
N LEU A 496 14.35 30.48 -12.77
CA LEU A 496 15.19 30.41 -11.57
C LEU A 496 16.03 31.69 -11.39
N ASP A 497 16.59 32.24 -12.46
CA ASP A 497 17.33 33.52 -12.41
C ASP A 497 16.41 34.69 -11.98
N GLN A 498 15.16 34.71 -12.48
CA GLN A 498 14.17 35.73 -12.08
C GLN A 498 13.76 35.59 -10.60
N LEU A 499 13.59 34.36 -10.11
CA LEU A 499 13.28 34.08 -8.71
C LEU A 499 14.47 34.41 -7.79
N ALA A 500 15.70 34.14 -8.23
CA ALA A 500 16.91 34.51 -7.49
C ALA A 500 17.05 36.06 -7.41
N ALA A 501 16.76 36.80 -8.50
CA ALA A 501 16.70 38.25 -8.47
C ALA A 501 15.62 38.78 -7.51
N LEU A 502 14.43 38.12 -7.46
CA LEU A 502 13.39 38.47 -6.50
C LEU A 502 13.87 38.28 -5.05
N ALA A 503 14.59 37.17 -4.76
CA ALA A 503 15.17 36.94 -3.43
C ALA A 503 16.17 38.04 -3.05
N ALA A 504 17.03 38.44 -3.98
CA ALA A 504 17.98 39.52 -3.78
C ALA A 504 17.27 40.87 -3.53
N ASP A 505 16.24 41.22 -4.31
CA ASP A 505 15.45 42.44 -4.13
C ASP A 505 14.73 42.50 -2.78
N LYS A 506 14.35 41.32 -2.23
CA LYS A 506 13.75 41.21 -0.90
C LYS A 506 14.76 41.26 0.23
N GLY A 507 16.06 41.20 -0.08
CA GLY A 507 17.13 41.18 0.93
C GLY A 507 17.13 39.91 1.76
N ALA A 508 16.85 38.75 1.12
CA ALA A 508 16.77 37.47 1.79
C ALA A 508 18.05 37.14 2.57
N GLU A 509 17.91 36.73 3.83
CA GLU A 509 19.00 36.26 4.70
C GLU A 509 19.13 34.71 4.63
N PHE A 510 17.99 34.00 4.47
CA PHE A 510 17.96 32.54 4.35
C PHE A 510 17.16 32.12 3.11
N ILE A 511 17.72 31.20 2.34
CA ILE A 511 17.07 30.64 1.17
C ILE A 511 17.19 29.12 1.23
N THR A 512 16.04 28.39 1.25
CA THR A 512 16.04 26.94 1.20
C THR A 512 15.40 26.46 -0.10
N VAL A 513 16.15 25.70 -0.89
CA VAL A 513 15.69 25.13 -2.16
C VAL A 513 15.37 23.65 -1.95
N PHE A 514 14.08 23.29 -2.04
CA PHE A 514 13.62 21.91 -2.04
C PHE A 514 13.42 21.44 -3.48
N TYR A 515 14.15 20.40 -3.92
CA TYR A 515 13.97 19.85 -5.25
C TYR A 515 13.02 18.65 -5.24
N GLY A 516 12.19 18.56 -6.27
CA GLY A 516 11.13 17.58 -6.41
C GLY A 516 11.56 16.27 -7.06
N ASP A 517 10.61 15.34 -7.12
CA ASP A 517 10.77 14.11 -7.89
C ASP A 517 11.00 14.45 -9.37
N GLY A 518 11.97 13.77 -10.01
CA GLY A 518 12.35 14.03 -11.39
C GLY A 518 13.40 15.13 -11.59
N VAL A 519 13.90 15.81 -10.53
CA VAL A 519 15.04 16.72 -10.60
C VAL A 519 16.32 15.99 -10.18
N THR A 520 17.33 15.99 -11.04
CA THR A 520 18.61 15.36 -10.69
C THR A 520 19.37 16.21 -9.65
N GLN A 521 20.23 15.57 -8.86
CA GLN A 521 21.04 16.27 -7.88
C GLN A 521 21.94 17.34 -8.52
N GLU A 522 22.46 17.09 -9.75
CA GLU A 522 23.26 18.08 -10.48
C GLU A 522 22.44 19.31 -10.88
N ASP A 523 21.18 19.11 -11.34
CA ASP A 523 20.28 20.22 -11.68
C ASP A 523 19.90 21.01 -10.45
N ALA A 524 19.67 20.33 -9.33
CA ALA A 524 19.37 20.95 -8.05
C ALA A 524 20.54 21.81 -7.53
N GLN A 525 21.77 21.32 -7.62
CA GLN A 525 22.98 22.08 -7.27
C GLN A 525 23.17 23.30 -8.19
N ARG A 526 22.83 23.18 -9.47
CA ARG A 526 22.87 24.35 -10.38
C ARG A 526 21.82 25.39 -10.02
N ALA A 527 20.65 24.97 -9.55
CA ALA A 527 19.64 25.89 -9.05
C ALA A 527 20.09 26.58 -7.77
N GLU A 528 20.62 25.83 -6.79
CA GLU A 528 21.22 26.39 -5.55
C GLU A 528 22.27 27.46 -5.86
N GLN A 529 23.22 27.16 -6.76
CA GLN A 529 24.28 28.07 -7.16
C GLN A 529 23.76 29.41 -7.71
N ARG A 530 22.64 29.39 -8.47
CA ARG A 530 22.01 30.61 -9.02
C ARG A 530 21.53 31.53 -7.91
N PHE A 531 20.94 30.98 -6.84
CA PHE A 531 20.50 31.74 -5.68
C PHE A 531 21.71 32.26 -4.88
N ALA A 532 22.74 31.43 -4.69
CA ALA A 532 23.97 31.85 -4.00
C ALA A 532 24.71 32.98 -4.76
N ASP A 533 24.75 32.90 -6.09
CA ASP A 533 25.37 33.95 -6.92
C ASP A 533 24.58 35.28 -6.88
N ALA A 534 23.25 35.21 -6.83
CA ALA A 534 22.39 36.39 -6.78
C ALA A 534 22.27 37.00 -5.37
N CYS A 535 22.40 36.19 -4.33
CA CYS A 535 22.27 36.59 -2.92
C CYS A 535 23.52 36.21 -2.12
N PRO A 536 24.67 36.84 -2.35
CA PRO A 536 25.95 36.42 -1.76
C PRO A 536 26.02 36.58 -0.23
N GLU A 537 25.13 37.38 0.37
CA GLU A 537 25.02 37.56 1.82
C GLU A 537 24.04 36.58 2.48
N ALA A 538 23.23 35.88 1.69
CA ALA A 538 22.24 34.91 2.19
C ALA A 538 22.87 33.53 2.41
N GLU A 539 22.38 32.81 3.43
CA GLU A 539 22.64 31.38 3.57
C GLU A 539 21.71 30.60 2.67
N VAL A 540 22.26 29.90 1.67
CA VAL A 540 21.49 29.09 0.72
C VAL A 540 21.68 27.63 1.03
N SER A 541 20.58 26.92 1.23
CA SER A 541 20.54 25.49 1.54
C SER A 541 19.76 24.69 0.48
N LEU A 542 20.28 23.51 0.10
CA LEU A 542 19.64 22.59 -0.83
C LEU A 542 19.19 21.33 -0.10
N LEU A 543 17.90 21.00 -0.19
CA LEU A 543 17.33 19.82 0.46
C LEU A 543 16.52 18.97 -0.54
N PRO A 544 16.61 17.62 -0.45
CA PRO A 544 15.75 16.75 -1.23
C PRO A 544 14.33 16.83 -0.68
N GLY A 545 13.40 17.39 -1.44
CA GLY A 545 11.98 17.43 -1.05
C GLY A 545 11.22 16.17 -1.49
N GLY A 546 11.52 15.68 -2.71
CA GLY A 546 10.83 14.54 -3.31
C GLY A 546 9.34 14.81 -3.58
N GLN A 547 8.94 16.09 -3.63
CA GLN A 547 7.57 16.50 -3.90
C GLN A 547 7.20 16.25 -5.37
N PRO A 548 5.97 15.78 -5.64
CA PRO A 548 5.45 15.66 -7.00
C PRO A 548 5.06 17.02 -7.57
N VAL A 549 4.95 17.15 -8.88
CA VAL A 549 4.44 18.31 -9.62
C VAL A 549 5.34 19.54 -9.61
N TYR A 550 5.98 19.85 -8.50
CA TYR A 550 6.89 20.99 -8.40
C TYR A 550 8.32 20.53 -8.56
N TYR A 551 9.01 21.06 -9.58
CA TYR A 551 10.46 20.89 -9.73
C TYR A 551 11.21 21.49 -8.55
N TYR A 552 10.77 22.68 -8.10
CA TYR A 552 11.37 23.36 -6.96
C TYR A 552 10.29 24.01 -6.10
N ILE A 553 10.48 23.92 -4.79
CA ILE A 553 9.82 24.75 -3.79
C ILE A 553 10.92 25.50 -3.06
N ILE A 554 10.81 26.83 -2.98
CA ILE A 554 11.88 27.69 -2.47
C ILE A 554 11.32 28.56 -1.36
N SER A 555 11.94 28.47 -0.18
CA SER A 555 11.72 29.38 0.93
C SER A 555 12.66 30.58 0.77
N ILE A 556 12.13 31.77 0.96
CA ILE A 556 12.86 33.03 0.92
C ILE A 556 12.49 33.80 2.19
N GLU A 557 13.47 33.97 3.09
CA GLU A 557 13.31 34.55 4.42
C GLU A 557 14.30 35.67 4.68
#